data_bdabac96756a3510745e72e13b1dd2b0
#
_entry.id   bdabac96756a3510745e72e13b1dd2b0
#
_cell.length_a   1.000
_cell.length_b   1.000
_cell.length_c   1.000
_cell.angle_alpha   90.00
_cell.angle_beta   90.00
_cell.angle_gamma   90.00
#
_symmetry.space_group_name_H-M   'P 1'
#
loop_
_entity.id
_entity.type
_entity.pdbx_description
1 polymer ?
#
loop_
_entity_poly.entity_id
_entity_poly.type
_entity_poly.pdbx_seq_one_letter_code
_entity_poly.pdbx_strand_id
1 'polypeptide(L)'
;MKTKILFLAVALLALSASLLAQPKKVLFIGNSYTEVNNLPLLVQQVSESAGDRLEYQSNTPGGCRFLQHCTNQSMDLITQGGWDVVVLQEQSQLPSFPQSQVEVECFPYAQRLVDSIYAHNPDGEAMFYMTWGRKNGDRENAQYFPVLGTYEGMDSMLYERYLYMARTFDASLCPVGRVWRYLRTTSPEIELYNADGSHPSLMGSYAAACAFYTLIFHNSPRNISFNPGIDDHFADIIREAVQTVVFDTLSFWLRQPADTTHTDTIPSDTTHVDTSHTDTTVVGIRSLSSSSPFTLRLSPNPASRQVLVTVSPALSDCRAILSDLKGRQLRSVALTNGSAILPLHNLPVGVYIVSVISPQAVHSSRIVVQ
;
A
#
# COMPACT_ATOMS: atom_id res chain seq x y z
N MET A 1 10.16 -56.98 -24.67
CA MET A 1 10.28 -56.24 -23.40
C MET A 1 11.16 -55.00 -23.49
N LYS A 2 12.32 -55.01 -24.16
CA LYS A 2 13.22 -53.85 -24.25
C LYS A 2 12.62 -52.64 -24.96
N THR A 3 11.80 -52.81 -25.99
CA THR A 3 11.15 -51.70 -26.75
C THR A 3 10.05 -50.97 -25.95
N LYS A 4 9.30 -51.68 -25.09
CA LYS A 4 8.27 -51.07 -24.24
C LYS A 4 8.87 -50.22 -23.09
N ILE A 5 10.04 -50.61 -22.59
CA ILE A 5 10.76 -49.89 -21.52
C ILE A 5 11.34 -48.58 -22.10
N LEU A 6 11.80 -48.60 -23.35
CA LEU A 6 12.34 -47.39 -24.01
C LEU A 6 11.23 -46.36 -24.26
N PHE A 7 10.01 -46.77 -24.67
CA PHE A 7 8.88 -45.88 -24.86
C PHE A 7 8.39 -45.23 -23.52
N LEU A 8 8.43 -46.01 -22.42
CA LEU A 8 8.06 -45.51 -21.10
C LEU A 8 9.07 -44.49 -20.57
N ALA A 9 10.38 -44.73 -20.80
CA ALA A 9 11.42 -43.79 -20.40
C ALA A 9 11.38 -42.47 -21.20
N VAL A 10 11.09 -42.51 -22.50
CA VAL A 10 10.93 -41.35 -23.35
C VAL A 10 9.67 -40.55 -22.97
N ALA A 11 8.57 -41.25 -22.63
CA ALA A 11 7.34 -40.59 -22.15
C ALA A 11 7.53 -39.93 -20.77
N LEU A 12 8.29 -40.53 -19.86
CA LEU A 12 8.63 -39.93 -18.56
C LEU A 12 9.58 -38.74 -18.71
N LEU A 13 10.53 -38.76 -19.64
CA LEU A 13 11.38 -37.59 -19.96
C LEU A 13 10.61 -36.50 -20.64
N ALA A 14 9.62 -36.79 -21.47
CA ALA A 14 8.74 -35.78 -22.08
C ALA A 14 7.77 -35.15 -21.05
N LEU A 15 7.34 -35.90 -20.03
CA LEU A 15 6.52 -35.37 -18.94
C LEU A 15 7.30 -34.47 -17.96
N SER A 16 8.61 -34.73 -17.79
CA SER A 16 9.46 -33.89 -16.92
C SER A 16 9.89 -32.56 -17.56
N ALA A 17 9.74 -32.39 -18.88
CA ALA A 17 10.04 -31.14 -19.59
C ALA A 17 8.90 -30.10 -19.54
N SER A 18 7.74 -30.42 -18.93
CA SER A 18 6.53 -29.63 -19.04
C SER A 18 6.09 -28.91 -17.77
N LEU A 19 6.94 -28.75 -16.77
CA LEU A 19 6.61 -28.01 -15.54
C LEU A 19 7.51 -26.78 -15.32
N LEU A 20 7.95 -26.12 -16.39
CA LEU A 20 8.42 -24.75 -16.24
C LEU A 20 7.16 -23.89 -16.09
N ALA A 21 6.95 -23.35 -14.91
CA ALA A 21 5.87 -22.37 -14.67
C ALA A 21 5.93 -21.29 -15.76
N GLN A 22 4.76 -20.93 -16.28
CA GLN A 22 4.68 -19.83 -17.25
C GLN A 22 5.25 -18.56 -16.60
N PRO A 23 5.98 -17.72 -17.35
CA PRO A 23 6.50 -16.49 -16.79
C PRO A 23 5.37 -15.57 -16.37
N LYS A 24 5.49 -14.93 -15.23
CA LYS A 24 4.61 -13.82 -14.83
C LYS A 24 4.82 -12.65 -15.77
N LYS A 25 3.74 -12.10 -16.33
CA LYS A 25 3.77 -10.92 -17.19
C LYS A 25 3.46 -9.68 -16.38
N VAL A 26 4.41 -8.77 -16.29
CA VAL A 26 4.32 -7.57 -15.45
C VAL A 26 4.44 -6.31 -16.30
N LEU A 27 3.48 -5.40 -16.17
CA LEU A 27 3.54 -4.07 -16.78
C LEU A 27 3.92 -3.04 -15.71
N PHE A 28 5.00 -2.29 -15.95
CA PHE A 28 5.41 -1.19 -15.07
C PHE A 28 4.97 0.15 -15.65
N ILE A 29 4.12 0.86 -14.95
CA ILE A 29 3.67 2.22 -15.26
C ILE A 29 4.18 3.17 -14.18
N GLY A 30 4.99 4.15 -14.57
CA GLY A 30 5.60 5.06 -13.61
C GLY A 30 6.40 6.18 -14.30
N ASN A 31 7.47 6.58 -13.65
CA ASN A 31 8.35 7.62 -14.17
C ASN A 31 9.83 7.30 -13.86
N SER A 32 10.68 8.34 -13.73
CA SER A 32 12.10 8.15 -13.46
C SER A 32 12.42 7.30 -12.22
N TYR A 33 11.53 7.23 -11.22
CA TYR A 33 11.76 6.36 -10.07
C TYR A 33 11.65 4.87 -10.41
N THR A 34 10.91 4.53 -11.44
CA THR A 34 10.85 3.18 -12.02
C THR A 34 11.92 2.95 -13.08
N GLU A 35 12.30 4.00 -13.84
CA GLU A 35 13.26 3.87 -14.95
C GLU A 35 14.71 3.81 -14.48
N VAL A 36 15.07 4.60 -13.44
CA VAL A 36 16.46 4.67 -12.96
C VAL A 36 16.95 3.29 -12.52
N ASN A 37 18.19 2.96 -12.93
CA ASN A 37 18.81 1.65 -12.77
C ASN A 37 18.06 0.51 -13.47
N ASN A 38 17.14 0.82 -14.40
CA ASN A 38 16.29 -0.16 -15.08
C ASN A 38 15.61 -1.12 -14.11
N LEU A 39 14.82 -0.56 -13.16
CA LEU A 39 14.17 -1.33 -12.12
C LEU A 39 13.39 -2.55 -12.65
N PRO A 40 12.63 -2.48 -13.78
CA PRO A 40 11.95 -3.66 -14.32
C PRO A 40 12.90 -4.80 -14.67
N LEU A 41 14.08 -4.50 -15.24
CA LEU A 41 15.11 -5.51 -15.50
C LEU A 41 15.70 -6.07 -14.21
N LEU A 42 15.93 -5.23 -13.20
CA LEU A 42 16.39 -5.71 -11.89
C LEU A 42 15.39 -6.69 -11.26
N VAL A 43 14.07 -6.40 -11.35
CA VAL A 43 13.02 -7.30 -10.87
C VAL A 43 13.07 -8.64 -11.61
N GLN A 44 13.25 -8.62 -12.94
CA GLN A 44 13.40 -9.85 -13.72
C GLN A 44 14.64 -10.66 -13.28
N GLN A 45 15.80 -10.02 -13.18
CA GLN A 45 17.05 -10.69 -12.77
C GLN A 45 16.99 -11.25 -11.36
N VAL A 46 16.38 -10.52 -10.43
CA VAL A 46 16.11 -10.99 -9.07
C VAL A 46 15.22 -12.24 -9.11
N SER A 47 14.14 -12.21 -9.88
CA SER A 47 13.19 -13.32 -10.00
C SER A 47 13.86 -14.57 -10.59
N GLU A 48 14.59 -14.40 -11.68
CA GLU A 48 15.32 -15.49 -12.35
C GLU A 48 16.36 -16.14 -11.42
N SER A 49 17.04 -15.34 -10.61
CA SER A 49 18.03 -15.84 -9.65
C SER A 49 17.43 -16.69 -8.53
N ALA A 50 16.16 -16.50 -8.24
CA ALA A 50 15.41 -17.26 -7.26
C ALA A 50 14.64 -18.45 -7.87
N GLY A 51 14.78 -18.67 -9.20
CA GLY A 51 14.13 -19.77 -9.92
C GLY A 51 12.75 -19.45 -10.50
N ASP A 52 12.30 -18.21 -10.36
CA ASP A 52 11.02 -17.72 -10.89
C ASP A 52 11.22 -16.97 -12.22
N ARG A 53 10.23 -16.99 -13.11
CA ARG A 53 10.32 -16.34 -14.43
C ARG A 53 9.39 -15.15 -14.53
N LEU A 54 9.92 -14.01 -15.01
CA LEU A 54 9.18 -12.78 -15.23
C LEU A 54 9.48 -12.21 -16.61
N GLU A 55 8.45 -11.81 -17.33
CA GLU A 55 8.51 -10.99 -18.53
C GLU A 55 7.88 -9.64 -18.22
N TYR A 56 8.47 -8.54 -18.72
CA TYR A 56 7.95 -7.23 -18.45
C TYR A 56 7.83 -6.34 -19.68
N GLN A 57 6.93 -5.37 -19.58
CA GLN A 57 6.94 -4.14 -20.38
C GLN A 57 6.87 -2.95 -19.43
N SER A 58 7.25 -1.77 -19.90
CA SER A 58 7.20 -0.56 -19.11
C SER A 58 6.85 0.67 -19.94
N ASN A 59 6.16 1.63 -19.29
CA ASN A 59 6.02 3.00 -19.79
C ASN A 59 6.30 3.97 -18.65
N THR A 60 7.51 4.58 -18.65
CA THR A 60 8.08 5.32 -17.51
C THR A 60 8.64 6.70 -17.91
N PRO A 61 7.88 7.56 -18.63
CA PRO A 61 8.35 8.89 -18.99
C PRO A 61 8.71 9.72 -17.74
N GLY A 62 9.85 10.43 -17.78
CA GLY A 62 10.34 11.22 -16.66
C GLY A 62 9.30 12.20 -16.13
N GLY A 63 9.08 12.20 -14.79
CA GLY A 63 8.12 13.06 -14.10
C GLY A 63 6.64 12.80 -14.39
N CYS A 64 6.30 11.74 -15.13
CA CYS A 64 4.94 11.41 -15.52
C CYS A 64 4.05 11.15 -14.28
N ARG A 65 2.81 11.61 -14.35
CA ARG A 65 1.76 11.50 -13.32
C ARG A 65 0.67 10.53 -13.78
N PHE A 66 -0.12 10.00 -12.87
CA PHE A 66 -1.29 9.16 -13.20
C PHE A 66 -2.24 9.83 -14.19
N LEU A 67 -2.49 11.13 -14.04
CA LEU A 67 -3.27 11.92 -15.02
C LEU A 67 -2.77 11.71 -16.46
N GLN A 68 -1.45 11.77 -16.69
CA GLN A 68 -0.85 11.63 -18.00
C GLN A 68 -0.89 10.17 -18.46
N HIS A 69 -0.70 9.21 -17.55
CA HIS A 69 -0.82 7.78 -17.85
C HIS A 69 -2.24 7.38 -18.29
N CYS A 70 -3.27 8.11 -17.83
CA CYS A 70 -4.65 7.91 -18.30
C CYS A 70 -4.88 8.31 -19.76
N THR A 71 -3.92 8.95 -20.44
CA THR A 71 -4.08 9.50 -21.79
C THR A 71 -2.90 9.25 -22.72
N ASN A 72 -1.88 8.54 -22.25
CA ASN A 72 -0.69 8.19 -23.04
C ASN A 72 -0.65 6.68 -23.35
N GLN A 73 0.46 6.20 -23.89
CA GLN A 73 0.69 4.79 -24.23
C GLN A 73 0.42 3.79 -23.10
N SER A 74 0.40 4.21 -21.82
CA SER A 74 0.07 3.32 -20.71
C SER A 74 -1.33 2.72 -20.84
N MET A 75 -2.30 3.51 -21.33
CA MET A 75 -3.64 2.98 -21.55
C MET A 75 -3.69 1.93 -22.64
N ASP A 76 -2.92 2.13 -23.73
CA ASP A 76 -2.84 1.13 -24.81
C ASP A 76 -2.25 -0.18 -24.30
N LEU A 77 -1.19 -0.11 -23.47
CA LEU A 77 -0.58 -1.28 -22.84
C LEU A 77 -1.52 -1.98 -21.86
N ILE A 78 -2.27 -1.25 -21.01
CA ILE A 78 -3.26 -1.82 -20.11
C ILE A 78 -4.36 -2.54 -20.91
N THR A 79 -4.89 -1.88 -21.95
CA THR A 79 -6.02 -2.42 -22.75
C THR A 79 -5.60 -3.58 -23.64
N GLN A 80 -4.31 -3.74 -23.93
CA GLN A 80 -3.78 -4.91 -24.61
C GLN A 80 -4.10 -6.20 -23.85
N GLY A 81 -4.16 -6.13 -22.52
CA GLY A 81 -4.48 -7.26 -21.65
C GLY A 81 -3.39 -8.30 -21.52
N GLY A 82 -3.69 -9.34 -20.77
CA GLY A 82 -2.80 -10.48 -20.57
C GLY A 82 -1.67 -10.22 -19.55
N TRP A 83 -1.86 -9.27 -18.66
CA TRP A 83 -0.95 -8.96 -17.56
C TRP A 83 -1.36 -9.71 -16.29
N ASP A 84 -0.40 -10.39 -15.65
CA ASP A 84 -0.61 -10.94 -14.30
C ASP A 84 -0.57 -9.84 -13.24
N VAL A 85 0.31 -8.84 -13.41
CA VAL A 85 0.44 -7.69 -12.51
C VAL A 85 0.65 -6.41 -13.30
N VAL A 86 -0.05 -5.34 -12.94
CA VAL A 86 0.22 -3.98 -13.44
C VAL A 86 0.64 -3.11 -12.28
N VAL A 87 1.89 -2.65 -12.30
CA VAL A 87 2.49 -1.78 -11.28
C VAL A 87 2.20 -0.33 -11.62
N LEU A 88 1.73 0.44 -10.65
CA LEU A 88 1.35 1.84 -10.77
C LEU A 88 2.17 2.72 -9.80
N GLN A 89 3.01 3.62 -10.33
CA GLN A 89 3.80 4.57 -9.55
C GLN A 89 3.47 6.01 -9.96
N GLU A 90 2.98 6.79 -8.99
CA GLU A 90 2.69 8.21 -9.16
C GLU A 90 3.97 9.06 -9.07
N GLN A 91 3.90 10.31 -9.54
CA GLN A 91 4.98 11.28 -9.39
C GLN A 91 5.40 11.41 -7.91
N SER A 92 6.70 11.50 -7.66
CA SER A 92 7.33 11.31 -6.35
C SER A 92 6.79 12.17 -5.20
N GLN A 93 6.31 13.38 -5.49
CA GLN A 93 5.86 14.35 -4.50
C GLN A 93 4.34 14.37 -4.34
N LEU A 94 3.62 14.17 -5.46
CA LEU A 94 2.18 14.43 -5.50
C LEU A 94 1.38 13.70 -4.41
N PRO A 95 1.59 12.39 -4.12
CA PRO A 95 0.84 11.74 -3.06
C PRO A 95 1.16 12.28 -1.65
N SER A 96 2.25 13.03 -1.47
CA SER A 96 2.59 13.63 -0.18
C SER A 96 1.97 15.02 0.06
N PHE A 97 1.32 15.60 -0.94
CA PHE A 97 0.73 16.93 -0.86
C PHE A 97 -0.54 16.99 0.00
N PRO A 98 -1.09 18.20 0.27
CA PRO A 98 -2.33 18.35 1.03
C PRO A 98 -3.47 17.48 0.51
N GLN A 99 -4.31 16.97 1.42
CA GLN A 99 -5.41 16.09 1.11
C GLN A 99 -6.29 16.60 -0.04
N SER A 100 -6.68 17.88 0.00
CA SER A 100 -7.52 18.49 -1.01
C SER A 100 -6.91 18.50 -2.41
N GLN A 101 -5.57 18.54 -2.51
CA GLN A 101 -4.87 18.47 -3.78
C GLN A 101 -4.80 17.02 -4.28
N VAL A 102 -4.47 16.07 -3.41
CA VAL A 102 -4.37 14.65 -3.76
C VAL A 102 -5.73 14.07 -4.19
N GLU A 103 -6.82 14.51 -3.55
CA GLU A 103 -8.19 14.13 -3.92
C GLU A 103 -8.59 14.57 -5.33
N VAL A 104 -8.01 15.64 -5.84
CA VAL A 104 -8.31 16.17 -7.18
C VAL A 104 -7.29 15.71 -8.21
N GLU A 105 -6.01 15.67 -7.85
CA GLU A 105 -4.91 15.52 -8.81
C GLU A 105 -4.31 14.12 -8.87
N CYS A 106 -4.62 13.23 -7.89
CA CYS A 106 -4.06 11.88 -7.81
C CYS A 106 -5.14 10.79 -7.82
N PHE A 107 -6.02 10.79 -6.81
CA PHE A 107 -6.94 9.66 -6.56
C PHE A 107 -7.88 9.33 -7.72
N PRO A 108 -8.49 10.29 -8.44
CA PRO A 108 -9.39 9.98 -9.55
C PRO A 108 -8.66 9.26 -10.71
N TYR A 109 -7.40 9.60 -10.92
CA TYR A 109 -6.58 9.00 -11.98
C TYR A 109 -6.02 7.64 -11.55
N ALA A 110 -5.67 7.46 -10.27
CA ALA A 110 -5.32 6.17 -9.70
C ALA A 110 -6.48 5.17 -9.86
N GLN A 111 -7.69 5.57 -9.48
CA GLN A 111 -8.90 4.76 -9.65
C GLN A 111 -9.14 4.41 -11.11
N ARG A 112 -9.08 5.39 -12.02
CA ARG A 112 -9.30 5.17 -13.46
C ARG A 112 -8.30 4.15 -14.05
N LEU A 113 -7.04 4.19 -13.62
CA LEU A 113 -6.05 3.20 -14.06
C LEU A 113 -6.37 1.81 -13.51
N VAL A 114 -6.72 1.69 -12.24
CA VAL A 114 -7.10 0.41 -11.62
C VAL A 114 -8.37 -0.16 -12.27
N ASP A 115 -9.40 0.65 -12.49
CA ASP A 115 -10.63 0.24 -13.17
C ASP A 115 -10.34 -0.30 -14.58
N SER A 116 -9.44 0.39 -15.32
CA SER A 116 -9.02 -0.06 -16.65
C SER A 116 -8.23 -1.37 -16.61
N ILE A 117 -7.38 -1.56 -15.59
CA ILE A 117 -6.63 -2.79 -15.39
C ILE A 117 -7.61 -3.96 -15.24
N TYR A 118 -8.56 -3.89 -14.32
CA TYR A 118 -9.50 -4.98 -14.07
C TYR A 118 -10.49 -5.21 -15.21
N ALA A 119 -10.83 -4.15 -15.97
CA ALA A 119 -11.68 -4.29 -17.16
C ALA A 119 -11.02 -5.11 -18.29
N HIS A 120 -9.69 -5.08 -18.40
CA HIS A 120 -8.95 -5.72 -19.48
C HIS A 120 -8.06 -6.89 -19.02
N ASN A 121 -7.86 -7.02 -17.71
CA ASN A 121 -7.08 -8.09 -17.07
C ASN A 121 -7.87 -8.62 -15.86
N PRO A 122 -8.98 -9.34 -16.06
CA PRO A 122 -9.89 -9.76 -14.99
C PRO A 122 -9.22 -10.69 -13.97
N ASP A 123 -8.23 -11.48 -14.40
CA ASP A 123 -7.43 -12.36 -13.55
C ASP A 123 -6.12 -11.73 -13.09
N GLY A 124 -5.84 -10.49 -13.52
CA GLY A 124 -4.65 -9.73 -13.17
C GLY A 124 -4.79 -8.95 -11.87
N GLU A 125 -3.68 -8.39 -11.43
CA GLU A 125 -3.57 -7.64 -10.19
C GLU A 125 -3.06 -6.22 -10.45
N ALA A 126 -3.77 -5.21 -9.93
CA ALA A 126 -3.24 -3.86 -9.82
C ALA A 126 -2.37 -3.76 -8.55
N MET A 127 -1.17 -3.20 -8.67
CA MET A 127 -0.22 -3.06 -7.56
C MET A 127 0.34 -1.64 -7.52
N PHE A 128 0.05 -0.90 -6.46
CA PHE A 128 0.69 0.40 -6.25
C PHE A 128 2.14 0.24 -5.79
N TYR A 129 3.01 1.02 -6.37
CA TYR A 129 4.41 1.15 -5.97
C TYR A 129 4.56 2.33 -5.01
N MET A 130 4.57 2.09 -3.71
CA MET A 130 4.83 3.11 -2.70
C MET A 130 6.29 3.58 -2.81
N THR A 131 6.47 4.83 -3.19
CA THR A 131 7.76 5.50 -3.18
C THR A 131 8.13 5.99 -1.78
N TRP A 132 9.19 6.76 -1.63
CA TRP A 132 9.83 7.19 -0.38
C TRP A 132 9.92 8.71 -0.29
N GLY A 133 10.06 9.23 0.91
CA GLY A 133 10.37 10.64 1.15
C GLY A 133 11.74 11.03 0.60
N ARG A 134 11.89 12.25 0.09
CA ARG A 134 13.19 12.82 -0.29
C ARG A 134 14.13 12.78 0.92
N LYS A 135 15.43 12.58 0.70
CA LYS A 135 16.45 12.35 1.73
C LYS A 135 16.41 13.36 2.88
N ASN A 136 16.14 14.62 2.56
CA ASN A 136 16.07 15.73 3.49
C ASN A 136 14.68 16.42 3.49
N GLY A 137 13.65 15.70 3.11
CA GLY A 137 12.31 16.25 2.87
C GLY A 137 12.22 17.08 1.58
N ASP A 138 11.04 17.60 1.29
CA ASP A 138 10.76 18.48 0.17
C ASP A 138 10.76 19.94 0.61
N ARG A 139 11.95 20.55 0.63
CA ARG A 139 12.16 21.92 1.13
C ARG A 139 11.43 22.99 0.30
N GLU A 140 11.22 22.75 -0.97
CA GLU A 140 10.54 23.71 -1.86
C GLU A 140 9.06 23.82 -1.47
N ASN A 141 8.40 22.71 -1.22
CA ASN A 141 7.00 22.67 -0.85
C ASN A 141 6.75 22.79 0.65
N ALA A 142 7.77 22.61 1.49
CA ALA A 142 7.67 22.74 2.95
C ALA A 142 7.25 24.14 3.42
N GLN A 143 7.54 25.18 2.64
CA GLN A 143 7.07 26.54 2.93
C GLN A 143 5.54 26.68 2.90
N TYR A 144 4.86 25.82 2.11
CA TYR A 144 3.38 25.81 1.99
C TYR A 144 2.77 24.67 2.80
N PHE A 145 3.52 23.57 2.97
CA PHE A 145 3.08 22.40 3.69
C PHE A 145 4.22 21.86 4.57
N PRO A 146 4.36 22.40 5.80
CA PRO A 146 5.55 22.19 6.67
C PRO A 146 5.91 20.73 6.97
N VAL A 147 4.94 19.81 6.97
CA VAL A 147 5.18 18.38 7.18
C VAL A 147 6.16 17.79 6.16
N LEU A 148 6.25 18.36 4.96
CA LEU A 148 7.17 17.91 3.91
C LEU A 148 8.63 18.31 4.17
N GLY A 149 8.90 19.17 5.14
CA GLY A 149 10.25 19.67 5.43
C GLY A 149 11.23 18.63 5.97
N THR A 150 10.77 17.43 6.28
CA THR A 150 11.58 16.30 6.75
C THR A 150 11.29 15.04 5.94
N TYR A 151 12.25 14.12 5.93
CA TYR A 151 12.06 12.79 5.36
C TYR A 151 10.85 12.09 6.00
N GLU A 152 10.82 12.06 7.32
CA GLU A 152 9.80 11.36 8.11
C GLU A 152 8.40 11.88 7.84
N GLY A 153 8.26 13.19 7.71
CA GLY A 153 6.98 13.83 7.41
C GLY A 153 6.50 13.49 6.01
N MET A 154 7.36 13.65 5.00
CA MET A 154 7.03 13.32 3.61
C MET A 154 6.73 11.83 3.45
N ASP A 155 7.57 10.94 4.01
CA ASP A 155 7.37 9.49 3.96
C ASP A 155 6.06 9.04 4.63
N SER A 156 5.68 9.69 5.74
CA SER A 156 4.42 9.39 6.41
C SER A 156 3.21 9.77 5.55
N MET A 157 3.27 10.91 4.83
CA MET A 157 2.21 11.30 3.91
C MET A 157 2.11 10.33 2.72
N LEU A 158 3.25 9.95 2.13
CA LEU A 158 3.29 8.96 1.06
C LEU A 158 2.67 7.62 1.51
N TYR A 159 3.07 7.12 2.67
CA TYR A 159 2.53 5.88 3.22
C TYR A 159 1.01 5.93 3.40
N GLU A 160 0.50 6.99 4.03
CA GLU A 160 -0.94 7.17 4.25
C GLU A 160 -1.71 7.17 2.93
N ARG A 161 -1.22 7.89 1.91
CA ARG A 161 -1.92 8.03 0.61
C ARG A 161 -1.85 6.77 -0.24
N TYR A 162 -0.69 6.11 -0.30
CA TYR A 162 -0.57 4.86 -1.03
C TYR A 162 -1.39 3.73 -0.39
N LEU A 163 -1.40 3.64 0.93
CA LEU A 163 -2.25 2.67 1.64
C LEU A 163 -3.74 2.95 1.41
N TYR A 164 -4.14 4.23 1.41
CA TYR A 164 -5.51 4.64 1.08
C TYR A 164 -5.88 4.19 -0.35
N MET A 165 -5.04 4.49 -1.34
CA MET A 165 -5.30 4.08 -2.73
C MET A 165 -5.42 2.55 -2.86
N ALA A 166 -4.49 1.80 -2.26
CA ALA A 166 -4.51 0.35 -2.32
C ALA A 166 -5.80 -0.24 -1.74
N ARG A 167 -6.23 0.24 -0.57
CA ARG A 167 -7.45 -0.25 0.11
C ARG A 167 -8.74 0.20 -0.57
N THR A 168 -8.76 1.44 -1.07
CA THR A 168 -9.98 2.02 -1.66
C THR A 168 -10.23 1.52 -3.07
N PHE A 169 -9.16 1.29 -3.84
CA PHE A 169 -9.26 0.89 -5.25
C PHE A 169 -8.99 -0.60 -5.46
N ASP A 170 -9.02 -1.39 -4.38
CA ASP A 170 -8.91 -2.86 -4.42
C ASP A 170 -7.61 -3.32 -5.11
N ALA A 171 -6.47 -2.84 -4.66
CA ALA A 171 -5.15 -3.13 -5.22
C ALA A 171 -4.16 -3.57 -4.13
N SER A 172 -3.11 -4.28 -4.53
CA SER A 172 -1.96 -4.55 -3.67
C SER A 172 -1.06 -3.32 -3.53
N LEU A 173 -0.20 -3.32 -2.51
CA LEU A 173 0.76 -2.26 -2.25
C LEU A 173 2.17 -2.82 -2.12
N CYS A 174 3.07 -2.47 -3.05
CA CYS A 174 4.50 -2.71 -2.87
C CYS A 174 5.11 -1.63 -1.98
N PRO A 175 5.45 -1.93 -0.70
CA PRO A 175 5.76 -0.93 0.30
C PRO A 175 7.25 -0.53 0.30
N VAL A 176 7.82 -0.22 -0.85
CA VAL A 176 9.26 0.09 -0.98
C VAL A 176 9.69 1.22 -0.06
N GLY A 177 8.87 2.27 0.07
CA GLY A 177 9.15 3.36 1.01
C GLY A 177 9.26 2.89 2.47
N ARG A 178 8.53 1.83 2.86
CA ARG A 178 8.63 1.24 4.21
C ARG A 178 9.93 0.46 4.39
N VAL A 179 10.38 -0.27 3.35
CA VAL A 179 11.70 -0.93 3.32
C VAL A 179 12.81 0.12 3.45
N TRP A 180 12.70 1.21 2.69
CA TRP A 180 13.66 2.32 2.78
C TRP A 180 13.70 2.96 4.16
N ARG A 181 12.55 3.20 4.76
CA ARG A 181 12.47 3.74 6.13
C ARG A 181 13.12 2.80 7.15
N TYR A 182 12.89 1.50 7.01
CA TYR A 182 13.52 0.49 7.86
C TYR A 182 15.04 0.53 7.71
N LEU A 183 15.57 0.47 6.48
CA LEU A 183 17.00 0.53 6.21
C LEU A 183 17.65 1.83 6.71
N ARG A 184 17.01 2.99 6.45
CA ARG A 184 17.52 4.27 6.96
C ARG A 184 17.63 4.33 8.49
N THR A 185 16.84 3.54 9.19
CA THR A 185 16.84 3.51 10.66
C THR A 185 17.81 2.47 11.22
N THR A 186 17.94 1.30 10.57
CA THR A 186 18.71 0.17 11.08
C THR A 186 20.10 0.04 10.49
N SER A 187 20.30 0.56 9.29
CA SER A 187 21.53 0.41 8.48
C SER A 187 21.78 1.69 7.68
N PRO A 188 21.99 2.84 8.37
CA PRO A 188 22.11 4.16 7.74
C PRO A 188 23.35 4.32 6.83
N GLU A 189 24.29 3.40 6.89
CA GLU A 189 25.46 3.28 6.00
C GLU A 189 25.07 2.88 4.57
N ILE A 190 23.88 2.29 4.36
CA ILE A 190 23.36 1.96 3.03
C ILE A 190 22.81 3.23 2.39
N GLU A 191 23.53 3.77 1.42
CA GLU A 191 23.07 4.95 0.68
C GLU A 191 22.01 4.57 -0.34
N LEU A 192 20.75 4.88 -0.04
CA LEU A 192 19.61 4.54 -0.87
C LEU A 192 19.33 5.56 -2.00
N TYR A 193 19.91 6.74 -1.90
CA TYR A 193 19.67 7.84 -2.84
C TYR A 193 20.85 8.11 -3.77
N ASN A 194 20.55 8.63 -4.93
CA ASN A 194 21.52 9.35 -5.75
C ASN A 194 21.88 10.69 -5.11
N ALA A 195 22.86 11.39 -5.69
CA ALA A 195 23.36 12.66 -5.17
C ALA A 195 22.28 13.76 -5.06
N ASP A 196 21.20 13.66 -5.83
CA ASP A 196 20.07 14.60 -5.78
C ASP A 196 19.17 14.43 -4.56
N GLY A 197 19.36 13.36 -3.78
CA GLY A 197 18.57 13.06 -2.59
C GLY A 197 17.10 12.69 -2.88
N SER A 198 16.80 12.32 -4.12
CA SER A 198 15.46 12.02 -4.61
C SER A 198 15.41 10.67 -5.35
N HIS A 199 16.16 10.53 -6.46
CA HIS A 199 16.22 9.30 -7.24
C HIS A 199 16.96 8.18 -6.50
N PRO A 200 16.65 6.91 -6.81
CA PRO A 200 17.25 5.77 -6.12
C PRO A 200 18.71 5.56 -6.58
N SER A 201 19.60 5.27 -5.64
CA SER A 201 20.87 4.63 -5.93
C SER A 201 20.66 3.19 -6.45
N LEU A 202 21.73 2.50 -6.84
CA LEU A 202 21.64 1.10 -7.21
C LEU A 202 21.14 0.23 -6.03
N MET A 203 21.59 0.51 -4.80
CA MET A 203 21.12 -0.16 -3.57
C MET A 203 19.64 0.12 -3.31
N GLY A 204 19.19 1.35 -3.54
CA GLY A 204 17.78 1.72 -3.41
C GLY A 204 16.88 1.00 -4.42
N SER A 205 17.32 0.90 -5.68
CA SER A 205 16.60 0.14 -6.71
C SER A 205 16.64 -1.37 -6.46
N TYR A 206 17.73 -1.91 -5.92
CA TYR A 206 17.81 -3.32 -5.53
C TYR A 206 16.83 -3.66 -4.41
N ALA A 207 16.70 -2.79 -3.40
CA ALA A 207 15.71 -2.95 -2.36
C ALA A 207 14.27 -2.96 -2.92
N ALA A 208 13.98 -2.11 -3.90
CA ALA A 208 12.71 -2.12 -4.61
C ALA A 208 12.51 -3.42 -5.40
N ALA A 209 13.53 -3.89 -6.13
CA ALA A 209 13.44 -5.12 -6.90
C ALA A 209 13.18 -6.36 -6.02
N CYS A 210 13.84 -6.47 -4.87
CA CYS A 210 13.59 -7.53 -3.89
C CYS A 210 12.16 -7.46 -3.32
N ALA A 211 11.63 -6.25 -3.05
CA ALA A 211 10.27 -6.07 -2.58
C ALA A 211 9.22 -6.47 -3.64
N PHE A 212 9.43 -6.10 -4.90
CA PHE A 212 8.57 -6.52 -6.01
C PHE A 212 8.59 -8.03 -6.20
N TYR A 213 9.78 -8.66 -6.22
CA TYR A 213 9.87 -10.11 -6.29
C TYR A 213 9.03 -10.78 -5.21
N THR A 214 9.21 -10.32 -3.97
CA THR A 214 8.50 -10.90 -2.81
C THR A 214 6.99 -10.81 -2.95
N LEU A 215 6.45 -9.68 -3.45
CA LEU A 215 5.01 -9.50 -3.64
C LEU A 215 4.45 -10.18 -4.88
N ILE A 216 5.19 -10.21 -5.98
CA ILE A 216 4.70 -10.82 -7.23
C ILE A 216 4.68 -12.35 -7.14
N PHE A 217 5.67 -12.95 -6.46
CA PHE A 217 5.80 -14.41 -6.37
C PHE A 217 5.40 -14.98 -5.00
N HIS A 218 5.14 -14.13 -4.01
CA HIS A 218 4.84 -14.52 -2.64
C HIS A 218 5.96 -15.38 -2.01
N ASN A 219 7.20 -15.17 -2.44
CA ASN A 219 8.38 -15.91 -2.04
C ASN A 219 9.31 -15.08 -1.15
N SER A 220 10.06 -15.77 -0.28
CA SER A 220 11.05 -15.11 0.58
C SER A 220 12.17 -14.49 -0.24
N PRO A 221 12.57 -13.23 0.04
CA PRO A 221 13.70 -12.57 -0.62
C PRO A 221 15.05 -13.25 -0.31
N ARG A 222 15.11 -14.14 0.68
CA ARG A 222 16.30 -14.95 1.00
C ARG A 222 16.65 -15.94 -0.10
N ASN A 223 15.71 -16.27 -0.98
CA ASN A 223 15.94 -17.13 -2.14
C ASN A 223 16.71 -16.42 -3.27
N ILE A 224 16.84 -15.09 -3.21
CA ILE A 224 17.52 -14.29 -4.23
C ILE A 224 19.03 -14.50 -4.11
N SER A 225 19.65 -14.96 -5.20
CA SER A 225 21.11 -15.08 -5.31
C SER A 225 21.75 -13.98 -6.18
N PHE A 226 20.95 -13.24 -6.94
CA PHE A 226 21.43 -12.13 -7.77
C PHE A 226 21.91 -10.96 -6.91
N ASN A 227 23.05 -10.40 -7.29
CA ASN A 227 23.60 -9.15 -6.76
C ASN A 227 23.93 -8.24 -7.96
N PRO A 228 23.42 -7.00 -8.02
CA PRO A 228 23.65 -6.09 -9.15
C PRO A 228 25.05 -5.47 -9.16
N GLY A 229 25.99 -5.97 -8.37
CA GLY A 229 27.35 -5.45 -8.24
C GLY A 229 27.54 -4.49 -7.07
N ILE A 230 26.70 -4.58 -6.06
CA ILE A 230 26.88 -3.91 -4.75
C ILE A 230 27.66 -4.82 -3.80
N ASP A 231 28.07 -4.29 -2.66
CA ASP A 231 28.72 -5.12 -1.62
C ASP A 231 27.77 -6.22 -1.15
N ASP A 232 28.26 -7.46 -1.06
CA ASP A 232 27.45 -8.62 -0.69
C ASP A 232 26.81 -8.48 0.70
N HIS A 233 27.54 -7.87 1.64
CA HIS A 233 27.03 -7.60 2.98
C HIS A 233 25.82 -6.64 2.94
N PHE A 234 25.87 -5.61 2.11
CA PHE A 234 24.71 -4.71 1.93
C PHE A 234 23.56 -5.39 1.20
N ALA A 235 23.86 -6.26 0.22
CA ALA A 235 22.84 -7.04 -0.45
C ALA A 235 22.07 -7.95 0.53
N ASP A 236 22.79 -8.60 1.47
CA ASP A 236 22.19 -9.43 2.52
C ASP A 236 21.30 -8.60 3.46
N ILE A 237 21.78 -7.46 3.95
CA ILE A 237 21.00 -6.56 4.81
C ILE A 237 19.72 -6.08 4.10
N ILE A 238 19.81 -5.76 2.81
CA ILE A 238 18.65 -5.35 2.01
C ILE A 238 17.63 -6.50 1.92
N ARG A 239 18.05 -7.72 1.64
CA ARG A 239 17.16 -8.88 1.59
C ARG A 239 16.48 -9.15 2.95
N GLU A 240 17.23 -9.05 4.05
CA GLU A 240 16.66 -9.18 5.40
C GLU A 240 15.67 -8.05 5.76
N ALA A 241 15.93 -6.83 5.32
CA ALA A 241 14.97 -5.74 5.47
C ALA A 241 13.66 -6.02 4.72
N VAL A 242 13.75 -6.52 3.48
CA VAL A 242 12.58 -6.93 2.69
C VAL A 242 11.88 -8.14 3.32
N GLN A 243 12.64 -9.12 3.86
CA GLN A 243 12.06 -10.22 4.62
C GLN A 243 11.18 -9.70 5.75
N THR A 244 11.73 -8.83 6.59
CA THR A 244 11.05 -8.30 7.78
C THR A 244 9.85 -7.41 7.44
N VAL A 245 10.01 -6.51 6.46
CA VAL A 245 9.00 -5.47 6.16
C VAL A 245 7.94 -5.97 5.20
N VAL A 246 8.29 -6.88 4.27
CA VAL A 246 7.38 -7.31 3.21
C VAL A 246 6.93 -8.75 3.40
N PHE A 247 7.85 -9.70 3.47
CA PHE A 247 7.49 -11.12 3.49
C PHE A 247 6.79 -11.54 4.80
N ASP A 248 7.33 -11.14 5.95
CA ASP A 248 6.77 -11.50 7.26
C ASP A 248 5.38 -10.86 7.52
N THR A 249 5.02 -9.86 6.72
CA THR A 249 3.74 -9.16 6.77
C THR A 249 2.99 -9.18 5.43
N LEU A 250 3.25 -10.17 4.60
CA LEU A 250 2.83 -10.25 3.20
C LEU A 250 1.33 -10.04 3.01
N SER A 251 0.51 -10.70 3.82
CA SER A 251 -0.95 -10.59 3.73
C SER A 251 -1.48 -9.17 3.94
N PHE A 252 -0.74 -8.33 4.67
CA PHE A 252 -1.12 -6.92 4.85
C PHE A 252 -0.97 -6.10 3.56
N TRP A 253 -0.01 -6.44 2.72
CA TRP A 253 0.30 -5.68 1.50
C TRP A 253 -0.47 -6.14 0.27
N LEU A 254 -0.95 -7.38 0.28
CA LEU A 254 -1.73 -7.94 -0.81
C LEU A 254 -3.15 -7.33 -0.87
N ARG A 255 -3.72 -7.36 -2.05
CA ARG A 255 -5.14 -7.11 -2.27
C ARG A 255 -5.97 -7.93 -1.30
N GLN A 256 -6.88 -7.28 -0.60
CA GLN A 256 -7.79 -7.99 0.30
C GLN A 256 -8.92 -8.57 -0.53
N PRO A 257 -9.30 -9.85 -0.34
CA PRO A 257 -10.49 -10.39 -0.98
C PRO A 257 -11.70 -9.50 -0.66
N ALA A 258 -12.52 -9.18 -1.66
CA ALA A 258 -13.82 -8.60 -1.39
C ALA A 258 -14.58 -9.56 -0.47
N ASP A 259 -15.14 -9.03 0.60
CA ASP A 259 -15.93 -9.83 1.56
C ASP A 259 -17.22 -10.32 0.84
N THR A 260 -17.13 -11.52 0.24
CA THR A 260 -18.24 -12.12 -0.55
C THR A 260 -19.32 -12.76 0.33
N THR A 261 -19.32 -12.49 1.66
CA THR A 261 -20.28 -13.08 2.59
C THR A 261 -21.58 -12.31 2.76
N HIS A 262 -21.84 -11.27 1.96
CA HIS A 262 -23.16 -10.64 1.91
C HIS A 262 -23.88 -10.97 0.60
N THR A 263 -24.52 -12.14 0.55
CA THR A 263 -25.69 -12.35 -0.30
C THR A 263 -26.85 -11.61 0.37
N ASP A 264 -27.03 -10.34 0.01
CA ASP A 264 -28.26 -9.61 0.31
C ASP A 264 -29.42 -10.22 -0.47
N THR A 265 -30.09 -11.18 0.13
CA THR A 265 -31.48 -11.49 -0.24
C THR A 265 -32.33 -10.32 0.27
N ILE A 266 -32.64 -9.39 -0.63
CA ILE A 266 -33.63 -8.34 -0.41
C ILE A 266 -34.97 -9.02 -0.32
N PRO A 267 -35.72 -8.98 0.80
CA PRO A 267 -37.13 -9.25 0.80
C PRO A 267 -37.80 -8.05 0.13
N SER A 268 -38.42 -8.34 -1.03
CA SER A 268 -39.39 -7.42 -1.65
C SER A 268 -40.57 -7.26 -0.71
N ASP A 269 -40.74 -6.11 -0.11
CA ASP A 269 -42.06 -5.69 0.36
C ASP A 269 -42.33 -4.24 -0.02
N THR A 270 -43.37 -4.11 -0.79
CA THR A 270 -43.97 -2.87 -1.27
C THR A 270 -44.87 -2.28 -0.17
N THR A 271 -44.67 -1.00 0.11
CA THR A 271 -45.75 0.04 0.16
C THR A 271 -45.42 1.16 1.13
N HIS A 272 -45.51 2.30 0.67
CA HIS A 272 -46.08 3.58 1.06
C HIS A 272 -45.16 4.78 0.97
N VAL A 273 -45.58 5.63 0.05
CA VAL A 273 -45.20 7.06 -0.10
C VAL A 273 -45.74 7.84 1.11
N ASP A 274 -44.93 8.71 1.69
CA ASP A 274 -45.44 10.01 2.11
C ASP A 274 -44.36 11.09 2.01
N THR A 275 -44.81 12.21 1.47
CA THR A 275 -44.09 13.45 1.15
C THR A 275 -44.10 14.39 2.36
N SER A 276 -42.96 15.02 2.69
CA SER A 276 -42.87 16.47 2.81
C SER A 276 -41.71 16.96 3.70
N HIS A 277 -41.09 17.99 3.17
CA HIS A 277 -40.41 19.15 3.78
C HIS A 277 -38.90 19.12 4.07
N THR A 278 -38.23 19.84 3.17
CA THR A 278 -37.34 21.03 3.33
C THR A 278 -36.08 20.92 4.20
N ASP A 279 -35.00 20.94 3.46
CA ASP A 279 -33.86 21.90 3.53
C ASP A 279 -33.15 22.12 4.85
N THR A 280 -31.93 21.62 4.89
CA THR A 280 -30.77 22.41 5.34
C THR A 280 -29.48 21.66 4.95
N THR A 281 -28.69 22.28 4.07
CA THR A 281 -27.35 21.90 3.68
C THR A 281 -26.44 21.85 4.89
N VAL A 282 -26.10 20.64 5.34
CA VAL A 282 -24.93 20.38 6.17
C VAL A 282 -23.97 19.59 5.31
N VAL A 283 -22.88 20.22 4.91
CA VAL A 283 -21.73 19.57 4.30
C VAL A 283 -21.11 18.64 5.35
N GLY A 284 -21.64 17.42 5.43
CA GLY A 284 -21.09 16.37 6.25
C GLY A 284 -20.04 15.59 5.45
N ILE A 285 -18.81 15.59 5.94
CA ILE A 285 -17.78 14.66 5.49
C ILE A 285 -18.34 13.25 5.69
N ARG A 286 -18.69 12.57 4.60
CA ARG A 286 -19.00 11.14 4.64
C ARG A 286 -17.69 10.42 4.89
N SER A 287 -17.49 9.93 6.13
CA SER A 287 -16.51 8.88 6.36
C SER A 287 -16.97 7.64 5.57
N LEU A 288 -16.10 7.15 4.70
CA LEU A 288 -16.30 5.87 4.03
C LEU A 288 -16.27 4.80 5.12
N SER A 289 -17.44 4.31 5.48
CA SER A 289 -17.59 3.19 6.38
C SER A 289 -17.26 1.91 5.63
N SER A 290 -16.07 1.32 5.88
CA SER A 290 -16.07 -0.13 6.08
C SER A 290 -17.22 -0.42 7.04
N SER A 291 -18.00 -1.46 6.82
CA SER A 291 -19.15 -1.84 7.65
C SER A 291 -18.70 -2.25 9.06
N SER A 292 -18.20 -1.27 9.81
CA SER A 292 -17.95 -1.44 11.23
C SER A 292 -19.31 -1.58 11.91
N PRO A 293 -19.54 -2.60 12.73
CA PRO A 293 -20.80 -2.81 13.42
C PRO A 293 -21.15 -1.66 14.39
N PHE A 294 -20.27 -0.67 14.50
CA PHE A 294 -20.45 0.49 15.34
C PHE A 294 -19.76 1.73 14.76
N THR A 295 -20.25 2.91 15.12
CA THR A 295 -19.59 4.20 14.87
C THR A 295 -18.81 4.65 16.09
N LEU A 296 -17.60 5.18 15.89
CA LEU A 296 -16.74 5.75 16.93
C LEU A 296 -16.81 7.27 16.89
N ARG A 297 -17.11 7.90 18.03
CA ARG A 297 -17.05 9.37 18.20
C ARG A 297 -16.07 9.74 19.31
N LEU A 298 -15.30 10.79 19.08
CA LEU A 298 -14.36 11.41 20.01
C LEU A 298 -14.77 12.86 20.27
N SER A 299 -15.05 13.23 21.52
CA SER A 299 -15.46 14.59 21.84
C SER A 299 -14.91 15.06 23.22
N PRO A 300 -14.32 16.23 23.31
CA PRO A 300 -13.98 17.13 22.21
C PRO A 300 -12.83 16.58 21.36
N ASN A 301 -12.71 17.03 20.13
CA ASN A 301 -11.54 16.81 19.27
C ASN A 301 -11.36 18.09 18.42
N PRO A 302 -10.33 18.90 18.64
CA PRO A 302 -9.19 18.72 19.55
C PRO A 302 -9.55 18.68 21.06
N ALA A 303 -8.68 18.03 21.85
CA ALA A 303 -8.83 17.86 23.30
C ALA A 303 -7.53 18.20 24.05
N SER A 304 -7.63 18.65 25.32
CA SER A 304 -6.46 19.00 26.13
C SER A 304 -6.21 18.05 27.30
N ARG A 305 -7.21 17.71 28.08
CA ARG A 305 -7.05 16.90 29.31
C ARG A 305 -7.64 15.51 29.21
N GLN A 306 -8.72 15.37 28.49
CA GLN A 306 -9.45 14.11 28.32
C GLN A 306 -10.35 14.17 27.09
N VAL A 307 -10.73 13.01 26.59
CA VAL A 307 -11.70 12.86 25.51
C VAL A 307 -12.73 11.81 25.88
N LEU A 308 -13.99 12.09 25.62
CA LEU A 308 -15.07 11.12 25.69
C LEU A 308 -15.03 10.28 24.40
N VAL A 309 -14.84 8.99 24.57
CA VAL A 309 -14.93 7.97 23.52
C VAL A 309 -16.33 7.39 23.58
N THR A 310 -17.07 7.41 22.47
CA THR A 310 -18.43 6.86 22.39
C THR A 310 -18.56 5.95 21.17
N VAL A 311 -19.22 4.81 21.33
CA VAL A 311 -19.58 3.90 20.25
C VAL A 311 -21.09 3.73 20.16
N SER A 312 -21.62 3.67 18.95
CA SER A 312 -23.05 3.47 18.71
C SER A 312 -23.24 2.47 17.55
N PRO A 313 -24.06 1.42 17.74
CA PRO A 313 -24.70 1.02 19.01
C PRO A 313 -23.69 0.67 20.10
N ALA A 314 -24.13 0.74 21.37
CA ALA A 314 -23.29 0.36 22.48
C ALA A 314 -22.96 -1.14 22.44
N LEU A 315 -21.67 -1.46 22.55
CA LEU A 315 -21.16 -2.84 22.52
C LEU A 315 -20.66 -3.25 23.90
N SER A 316 -20.79 -4.52 24.24
CA SER A 316 -20.14 -5.12 25.41
C SER A 316 -18.69 -5.46 25.12
N ASP A 317 -17.87 -5.56 26.15
CA ASP A 317 -16.48 -6.01 26.11
C ASP A 317 -15.56 -5.20 25.17
N CYS A 318 -15.82 -3.90 25.06
CA CYS A 318 -15.02 -2.98 24.27
C CYS A 318 -13.95 -2.28 25.09
N ARG A 319 -12.81 -2.01 24.46
CA ARG A 319 -11.70 -1.26 25.04
C ARG A 319 -11.22 -0.18 24.08
N ALA A 320 -11.08 1.04 24.57
CA ALA A 320 -10.41 2.10 23.84
C ALA A 320 -8.92 2.10 24.18
N ILE A 321 -8.10 2.17 23.14
CA ILE A 321 -6.64 2.23 23.22
C ILE A 321 -6.20 3.53 22.55
N LEU A 322 -5.39 4.31 23.27
CA LEU A 322 -4.68 5.47 22.72
C LEU A 322 -3.28 5.04 22.33
N SER A 323 -2.90 5.32 21.10
CA SER A 323 -1.56 5.04 20.57
C SER A 323 -0.94 6.31 19.96
N ASP A 324 0.38 6.38 19.98
CA ASP A 324 1.10 7.35 19.15
C ASP A 324 1.08 6.91 17.66
N LEU A 325 1.56 7.79 16.78
CA LEU A 325 1.62 7.50 15.34
C LEU A 325 2.59 6.37 14.96
N LYS A 326 3.41 5.90 15.93
CA LYS A 326 4.27 4.73 15.77
C LYS A 326 3.57 3.43 16.18
N GLY A 327 2.30 3.50 16.60
CA GLY A 327 1.52 2.35 17.08
C GLY A 327 1.83 1.95 18.53
N ARG A 328 2.69 2.69 19.25
CA ARG A 328 2.97 2.40 20.65
C ARG A 328 1.75 2.77 21.50
N GLN A 329 1.21 1.78 22.22
CA GLN A 329 0.10 1.99 23.15
C GLN A 329 0.55 2.90 24.31
N LEU A 330 -0.19 3.96 24.53
CA LEU A 330 0.05 4.93 25.60
C LEU A 330 -0.95 4.77 26.75
N ARG A 331 -2.21 4.48 26.43
CA ARG A 331 -3.29 4.32 27.41
C ARG A 331 -4.31 3.30 26.94
N SER A 332 -5.07 2.77 27.89
CA SER A 332 -6.20 1.87 27.61
C SER A 332 -7.28 2.03 28.66
N VAL A 333 -8.54 2.11 28.23
CA VAL A 333 -9.71 2.16 29.10
C VAL A 333 -10.80 1.23 28.58
N ALA A 334 -11.51 0.53 29.48
CA ALA A 334 -12.68 -0.24 29.09
C ALA A 334 -13.87 0.70 28.86
N LEU A 335 -14.72 0.39 27.88
CA LEU A 335 -15.98 1.10 27.68
C LEU A 335 -17.08 0.47 28.55
N THR A 336 -17.86 1.33 29.19
CA THR A 336 -19.05 0.94 29.92
C THR A 336 -20.27 1.54 29.23
N ASN A 337 -21.24 0.72 28.85
CA ASN A 337 -22.41 1.15 28.09
C ASN A 337 -22.04 1.95 26.82
N GLY A 338 -21.01 1.48 26.09
CA GLY A 338 -20.56 2.10 24.85
C GLY A 338 -19.81 3.41 25.02
N SER A 339 -19.37 3.80 26.22
CA SER A 339 -18.62 5.04 26.43
C SER A 339 -17.51 4.89 27.47
N ALA A 340 -16.46 5.72 27.33
CA ALA A 340 -15.39 5.87 28.30
C ALA A 340 -14.75 7.24 28.22
N ILE A 341 -14.21 7.73 29.33
CA ILE A 341 -13.35 8.92 29.37
C ILE A 341 -11.90 8.44 29.27
N LEU A 342 -11.23 8.86 28.21
CA LEU A 342 -9.81 8.56 27.98
C LEU A 342 -8.97 9.78 28.41
N PRO A 343 -8.14 9.65 29.46
CA PRO A 343 -7.32 10.77 29.93
C PRO A 343 -6.18 11.07 28.95
N LEU A 344 -5.88 12.36 28.75
CA LEU A 344 -4.82 12.84 27.83
C LEU A 344 -3.73 13.64 28.55
N HIS A 345 -3.84 13.83 29.87
CA HIS A 345 -2.84 14.58 30.64
C HIS A 345 -1.44 13.99 30.49
N ASN A 346 -0.42 14.83 30.52
CA ASN A 346 0.99 14.47 30.36
C ASN A 346 1.34 13.87 28.97
N LEU A 347 0.49 14.09 27.95
CA LEU A 347 0.83 13.80 26.57
C LEU A 347 1.33 15.09 25.90
N PRO A 348 2.38 15.03 25.08
CA PRO A 348 2.79 16.15 24.24
C PRO A 348 1.65 16.60 23.31
N VAL A 349 1.61 17.88 22.98
CA VAL A 349 0.74 18.41 21.91
C VAL A 349 1.04 17.63 20.63
N GLY A 350 -0.01 17.14 19.95
CA GLY A 350 0.19 16.33 18.76
C GLY A 350 -1.03 15.50 18.36
N VAL A 351 -0.83 14.68 17.35
CA VAL A 351 -1.84 13.76 16.81
C VAL A 351 -1.62 12.36 17.37
N TYR A 352 -2.72 11.74 17.79
CA TYR A 352 -2.75 10.38 18.32
C TYR A 352 -3.89 9.60 17.67
N ILE A 353 -3.87 8.27 17.81
CA ILE A 353 -4.92 7.37 17.34
C ILE A 353 -5.65 6.79 18.54
N VAL A 354 -6.97 6.88 18.52
CA VAL A 354 -7.84 6.13 19.44
C VAL A 354 -8.46 4.98 18.67
N SER A 355 -8.16 3.75 19.08
CA SER A 355 -8.74 2.53 18.53
C SER A 355 -9.69 1.92 19.55
N VAL A 356 -10.93 1.64 19.15
CA VAL A 356 -11.86 0.83 19.97
C VAL A 356 -11.83 -0.59 19.41
N ILE A 357 -11.50 -1.52 20.31
CA ILE A 357 -11.42 -2.95 20.01
C ILE A 357 -12.61 -3.63 20.66
N SER A 358 -13.35 -4.39 19.88
CA SER A 358 -14.38 -5.33 20.32
C SER A 358 -14.02 -6.75 19.86
N PRO A 359 -14.68 -7.80 20.35
CA PRO A 359 -14.47 -9.16 19.85
C PRO A 359 -14.77 -9.35 18.36
N GLN A 360 -15.52 -8.43 17.75
CA GLN A 360 -15.99 -8.55 16.35
C GLN A 360 -15.34 -7.55 15.40
N ALA A 361 -14.80 -6.44 15.91
CA ALA A 361 -14.25 -5.38 15.05
C ALA A 361 -13.31 -4.44 15.79
N VAL A 362 -12.45 -3.77 15.03
CA VAL A 362 -11.61 -2.65 15.48
C VAL A 362 -11.98 -1.42 14.65
N HIS A 363 -12.25 -0.30 15.35
CA HIS A 363 -12.48 0.98 14.69
C HIS A 363 -11.53 2.02 15.27
N SER A 364 -10.84 2.76 14.41
CA SER A 364 -9.85 3.76 14.82
C SER A 364 -10.24 5.15 14.35
N SER A 365 -9.94 6.15 15.18
CA SER A 365 -10.14 7.56 14.84
C SER A 365 -8.98 8.39 15.36
N ARG A 366 -8.69 9.48 14.67
CA ARG A 366 -7.64 10.41 15.04
C ARG A 366 -8.13 11.41 16.09
N ILE A 367 -7.27 11.70 17.08
CA ILE A 367 -7.47 12.77 18.05
C ILE A 367 -6.29 13.74 18.02
N VAL A 368 -6.58 15.03 18.15
CA VAL A 368 -5.60 16.09 18.31
C VAL A 368 -5.55 16.49 19.77
N VAL A 369 -4.37 16.37 20.40
CA VAL A 369 -4.09 16.85 21.76
C VAL A 369 -3.45 18.23 21.67
N GLN A 370 -3.98 19.21 22.43
CA GLN A 370 -3.53 20.61 22.47
C GLN A 370 -3.38 21.12 23.91
#